data_e74dd1cb06ca40abe2512a60b056c180
#
_entry.id   e74dd1cb06ca40abe2512a60b056c180
#
_cell.length_a   1.000
_cell.length_b   1.000
_cell.length_c   1.000
_cell.angle_alpha   90.00
_cell.angle_beta   90.00
_cell.angle_gamma   90.00
#
_symmetry.space_group_name_H-M   'P 1'
#
loop_
_entity.id
_entity.type
_entity.pdbx_description
1 polymer ?
#
loop_
_entity_poly.entity_id
_entity_poly.type
_entity_poly.pdbx_seq_one_letter_code
_entity_poly.pdbx_strand_id
1 'polypeptide(L)'
;MPDVIVIGGGPAGLSAALFTAKNGLETVVLDTDKTWMHKAHLFNYLGIRSIGGTEFMTISRGQVEDRGADIELDTSVEAIDTGEDGFIVTTEDSSYESDYVVLATGADRDLAEDAGCRIDADGLVAVDLSMETSLQDLYATGAMVRDQEWQAIISAGDGAAAALNILSKERGEHFHDFDTPADVPNL
;
A
#
# COMPACT_ATOMS: atom_id res chain seq x y z
N MET A 1 -14.78 -2.40 10.97
CA MET A 1 -14.62 -2.19 9.52
C MET A 1 -13.34 -1.39 9.37
N PRO A 2 -12.29 -1.90 8.74
CA PRO A 2 -11.08 -1.10 8.55
C PRO A 2 -11.36 0.13 7.68
N ASP A 3 -10.66 1.23 7.97
CA ASP A 3 -10.72 2.44 7.14
C ASP A 3 -9.99 2.20 5.81
N VAL A 4 -8.86 1.46 5.86
CA VAL A 4 -7.99 1.21 4.71
C VAL A 4 -7.66 -0.27 4.58
N ILE A 5 -7.91 -0.83 3.40
CA ILE A 5 -7.40 -2.14 3.00
C ILE A 5 -6.25 -1.97 2.01
N VAL A 6 -5.11 -2.56 2.33
CA VAL A 6 -3.94 -2.62 1.46
C VAL A 6 -3.80 -4.03 0.89
N ILE A 7 -3.78 -4.18 -0.43
CA ILE A 7 -3.66 -5.44 -1.12
C ILE A 7 -2.25 -5.62 -1.66
N GLY A 8 -1.48 -6.46 -0.98
CA GLY A 8 -0.07 -6.74 -1.24
C GLY A 8 0.87 -6.10 -0.22
N GLY A 9 1.66 -6.92 0.46
CA GLY A 9 2.61 -6.55 1.51
C GLY A 9 4.04 -6.33 1.02
N GLY A 10 4.22 -5.83 -0.21
CA GLY A 10 5.52 -5.38 -0.72
C GLY A 10 5.90 -3.98 -0.18
N PRO A 11 7.03 -3.39 -0.64
CA PRO A 11 7.47 -2.07 -0.18
C PRO A 11 6.44 -0.96 -0.36
N ALA A 12 5.62 -1.02 -1.41
CA ALA A 12 4.56 -0.06 -1.66
C ALA A 12 3.43 -0.19 -0.62
N GLY A 13 2.88 -1.40 -0.48
CA GLY A 13 1.77 -1.65 0.44
C GLY A 13 2.16 -1.42 1.89
N LEU A 14 3.31 -1.93 2.33
CA LEU A 14 3.78 -1.70 3.71
C LEU A 14 4.07 -0.22 3.98
N SER A 15 4.54 0.54 2.98
CA SER A 15 4.70 1.99 3.15
C SER A 15 3.34 2.69 3.30
N ALA A 16 2.35 2.34 2.49
CA ALA A 16 1.00 2.88 2.64
C ALA A 16 0.42 2.55 4.02
N ALA A 17 0.48 1.28 4.44
CA ALA A 17 -0.02 0.83 5.73
C ALA A 17 0.69 1.50 6.92
N LEU A 18 2.01 1.72 6.82
CA LEU A 18 2.77 2.42 7.86
C LEU A 18 2.22 3.83 8.10
N PHE A 19 2.02 4.61 7.03
CA PHE A 19 1.55 5.98 7.14
C PHE A 19 0.09 6.06 7.62
N THR A 20 -0.79 5.21 7.12
CA THR A 20 -2.21 5.21 7.52
C THR A 20 -2.38 4.79 8.97
N ALA A 21 -1.81 3.65 9.38
CA ALA A 21 -1.90 3.15 10.75
C ALA A 21 -1.23 4.07 11.77
N LYS A 22 -0.01 4.57 11.48
CA LYS A 22 0.68 5.54 12.33
C LYS A 22 -0.17 6.77 12.64
N ASN A 23 -1.01 7.17 11.71
CA ASN A 23 -1.86 8.36 11.81
C ASN A 23 -3.30 8.05 12.25
N GLY A 24 -3.55 6.83 12.73
CA GLY A 24 -4.76 6.45 13.48
C GLY A 24 -5.88 5.86 12.63
N LEU A 25 -5.64 5.50 11.36
CA LEU A 25 -6.60 4.77 10.55
C LEU A 25 -6.50 3.26 10.81
N GLU A 26 -7.62 2.59 11.01
CA GLU A 26 -7.69 1.12 11.06
C GLU A 26 -7.26 0.55 9.70
N THR A 27 -6.08 -0.07 9.65
CA THR A 27 -5.44 -0.53 8.41
C THR A 27 -5.21 -2.02 8.44
N VAL A 28 -5.67 -2.71 7.40
CA VAL A 28 -5.44 -4.15 7.18
C VAL A 28 -4.64 -4.35 5.90
N VAL A 29 -3.59 -5.16 5.96
CA VAL A 29 -2.79 -5.58 4.80
C VAL A 29 -3.10 -7.03 4.48
N LEU A 30 -3.62 -7.31 3.29
CA LEU A 30 -3.85 -8.65 2.77
C LEU A 30 -2.68 -9.03 1.85
N ASP A 31 -1.85 -10.00 2.26
CA ASP A 31 -0.60 -10.32 1.56
C ASP A 31 -0.42 -11.82 1.30
N THR A 32 -0.05 -12.17 0.09
CA THR A 32 0.28 -13.55 -0.30
C THR A 32 1.72 -13.95 0.02
N ASP A 33 2.53 -13.02 0.52
CA ASP A 33 3.99 -13.14 0.76
C ASP A 33 4.82 -13.58 -0.49
N LYS A 34 4.33 -13.25 -1.70
CA LYS A 34 5.00 -13.60 -2.97
C LYS A 34 5.81 -12.45 -3.56
N THR A 35 6.23 -11.51 -2.73
CA THR A 35 7.01 -10.33 -3.19
C THR A 35 8.36 -10.73 -3.80
N TRP A 36 8.76 -10.03 -4.86
CA TRP A 36 10.09 -10.20 -5.46
C TRP A 36 11.23 -9.81 -4.53
N MET A 37 10.93 -9.09 -3.46
CA MET A 37 11.92 -8.70 -2.45
C MET A 37 12.66 -9.90 -1.87
N HIS A 38 12.01 -11.06 -1.70
CA HIS A 38 12.66 -12.28 -1.19
C HIS A 38 13.84 -12.78 -2.05
N LYS A 39 13.91 -12.35 -3.31
CA LYS A 39 15.01 -12.69 -4.25
C LYS A 39 16.01 -11.54 -4.41
N ALA A 40 15.76 -10.40 -3.76
CA ALA A 40 16.56 -9.18 -3.91
C ALA A 40 17.63 -9.05 -2.82
N HIS A 41 18.64 -8.25 -3.12
CA HIS A 41 19.55 -7.66 -2.15
C HIS A 41 19.63 -6.15 -2.44
N LEU A 42 19.39 -5.32 -1.44
CA LEU A 42 19.31 -3.88 -1.60
C LEU A 42 20.67 -3.22 -1.33
N PHE A 43 21.23 -2.59 -2.37
CA PHE A 43 22.38 -1.68 -2.29
C PHE A 43 22.01 -0.24 -2.68
N ASN A 44 20.77 -0.06 -3.17
CA ASN A 44 20.29 1.16 -3.80
C ASN A 44 19.10 1.81 -3.07
N TYR A 45 18.85 1.40 -1.83
CA TYR A 45 17.85 2.06 -0.98
C TYR A 45 18.55 3.13 -0.13
N LEU A 46 18.30 4.40 -0.42
CA LEU A 46 18.97 5.51 0.28
C LEU A 46 18.77 5.40 1.80
N GLY A 47 19.86 5.53 2.54
CA GLY A 47 19.88 5.36 4.00
C GLY A 47 20.19 3.94 4.46
N ILE A 48 20.04 2.93 3.61
CA ILE A 48 20.40 1.54 3.88
C ILE A 48 21.58 1.15 3.00
N ARG A 49 22.73 0.84 3.62
CA ARG A 49 23.97 0.52 2.87
C ARG A 49 23.90 -0.81 2.16
N SER A 50 23.33 -1.84 2.85
CA SER A 50 23.27 -3.20 2.37
C SER A 50 22.32 -4.01 3.25
N ILE A 51 21.32 -4.65 2.66
CA ILE A 51 20.36 -5.50 3.38
C ILE A 51 19.78 -6.56 2.43
N GLY A 52 19.60 -7.78 2.92
CA GLY A 52 18.85 -8.81 2.21
C GLY A 52 17.37 -8.45 2.11
N GLY A 53 16.75 -8.74 0.97
CA GLY A 53 15.35 -8.34 0.76
C GLY A 53 14.38 -9.00 1.75
N THR A 54 14.61 -10.27 2.12
CA THR A 54 13.80 -10.93 3.15
C THR A 54 13.94 -10.26 4.52
N GLU A 55 15.17 -9.87 4.91
CA GLU A 55 15.42 -9.15 6.15
C GLU A 55 14.73 -7.77 6.13
N PHE A 56 14.84 -7.06 5.01
CA PHE A 56 14.13 -5.79 4.80
C PHE A 56 12.62 -5.95 4.98
N MET A 57 12.01 -7.00 4.40
CA MET A 57 10.58 -7.28 4.53
C MET A 57 10.19 -7.60 5.98
N THR A 58 11.00 -8.38 6.70
CA THR A 58 10.77 -8.70 8.11
C THR A 58 10.77 -7.43 8.98
N ILE A 59 11.76 -6.55 8.80
CA ILE A 59 11.84 -5.28 9.52
C ILE A 59 10.64 -4.38 9.16
N SER A 60 10.29 -4.30 7.87
CA SER A 60 9.20 -3.44 7.40
C SER A 60 7.84 -3.88 7.96
N ARG A 61 7.56 -5.19 7.99
CA ARG A 61 6.33 -5.74 8.60
C ARG A 61 6.26 -5.41 10.09
N GLY A 62 7.33 -5.71 10.85
CA GLY A 62 7.36 -5.37 12.27
C GLY A 62 7.13 -3.89 12.52
N GLN A 63 7.70 -3.00 11.70
CA GLN A 63 7.48 -1.55 11.81
C GLN A 63 6.00 -1.16 11.58
N VAL A 64 5.32 -1.82 10.67
CA VAL A 64 3.90 -1.58 10.35
C VAL A 64 3.00 -2.10 11.47
N GLU A 65 3.26 -3.31 11.97
CA GLU A 65 2.55 -3.93 13.10
C GLU A 65 2.74 -3.11 14.39
N ASP A 66 3.94 -2.60 14.67
CA ASP A 66 4.23 -1.73 15.81
C ASP A 66 3.43 -0.40 15.77
N ARG A 67 2.88 -0.04 14.62
CA ARG A 67 2.01 1.14 14.42
C ARG A 67 0.52 0.80 14.41
N GLY A 68 0.17 -0.47 14.59
CA GLY A 68 -1.20 -0.91 14.80
C GLY A 68 -1.93 -1.38 13.55
N ALA A 69 -1.25 -1.57 12.42
CA ALA A 69 -1.87 -2.24 11.28
C ALA A 69 -1.90 -3.75 11.50
N ASP A 70 -2.95 -4.40 11.04
CA ASP A 70 -3.04 -5.85 10.97
C ASP A 70 -2.50 -6.36 9.63
N ILE A 71 -1.66 -7.41 9.65
CA ILE A 71 -1.13 -8.04 8.44
C ILE A 71 -1.61 -9.48 8.37
N GLU A 72 -2.43 -9.79 7.38
CA GLU A 72 -2.93 -11.13 7.09
C GLU A 72 -2.08 -11.75 5.97
N LEU A 73 -1.18 -12.66 6.36
CA LEU A 73 -0.33 -13.40 5.42
C LEU A 73 -1.08 -14.55 4.77
N ASP A 74 -0.55 -15.05 3.65
CA ASP A 74 -1.13 -16.13 2.84
C ASP A 74 -2.57 -15.86 2.38
N THR A 75 -2.97 -14.57 2.33
CA THR A 75 -4.30 -14.12 1.98
C THR A 75 -4.32 -13.56 0.57
N SER A 76 -5.08 -14.19 -0.32
CA SER A 76 -5.27 -13.76 -1.70
C SER A 76 -6.62 -13.06 -1.86
N VAL A 77 -6.61 -11.86 -2.43
CA VAL A 77 -7.83 -11.15 -2.81
C VAL A 77 -8.28 -11.64 -4.18
N GLU A 78 -9.59 -11.91 -4.31
CA GLU A 78 -10.21 -12.41 -5.53
C GLU A 78 -10.98 -11.33 -6.28
N ALA A 79 -11.59 -10.37 -5.57
CA ALA A 79 -12.38 -9.31 -6.17
C ALA A 79 -12.40 -8.03 -5.32
N ILE A 80 -12.63 -6.91 -6.00
CA ILE A 80 -12.91 -5.60 -5.41
C ILE A 80 -14.15 -5.06 -6.08
N ASP A 81 -15.21 -4.90 -5.31
CA ASP A 81 -16.47 -4.34 -5.78
C ASP A 81 -16.70 -2.97 -5.13
N THR A 82 -17.36 -2.07 -5.86
CA THR A 82 -17.81 -0.80 -5.30
C THR A 82 -19.09 -1.03 -4.48
N GLY A 83 -19.05 -0.71 -3.19
CA GLY A 83 -20.20 -0.75 -2.29
C GLY A 83 -21.03 0.54 -2.31
N GLU A 84 -22.00 0.66 -1.38
CA GLU A 84 -22.80 1.89 -1.21
C GLU A 84 -21.93 3.02 -0.64
N ASP A 85 -21.07 2.71 0.32
CA ASP A 85 -20.21 3.66 1.04
C ASP A 85 -18.75 3.14 1.07
N GLY A 86 -18.11 2.94 -0.09
CA GLY A 86 -16.73 2.46 -0.18
C GLY A 86 -16.57 1.19 -1.02
N PHE A 87 -15.74 0.27 -0.58
CA PHE A 87 -15.37 -0.95 -1.30
C PHE A 87 -15.67 -2.21 -0.51
N ILE A 88 -15.95 -3.29 -1.25
CA ILE A 88 -16.04 -4.66 -0.73
C ILE A 88 -14.87 -5.44 -1.33
N VAL A 89 -13.94 -5.88 -0.47
CA VAL A 89 -12.78 -6.69 -0.85
C VAL A 89 -13.05 -8.13 -0.46
N THR A 90 -13.07 -9.03 -1.44
CA THR A 90 -13.40 -10.46 -1.26
C THR A 90 -12.14 -11.31 -1.36
N THR A 91 -11.97 -12.23 -0.40
CA THR A 91 -10.96 -13.28 -0.39
C THR A 91 -11.65 -14.65 -0.46
N GLU A 92 -10.90 -15.76 -0.53
CA GLU A 92 -11.47 -17.11 -0.53
C GLU A 92 -12.36 -17.36 0.71
N ASP A 93 -11.96 -16.87 1.88
CA ASP A 93 -12.59 -17.20 3.16
C ASP A 93 -13.40 -16.06 3.78
N SER A 94 -13.24 -14.82 3.31
CA SER A 94 -13.76 -13.62 3.98
C SER A 94 -14.14 -12.52 2.99
N SER A 95 -14.88 -11.54 3.50
CA SER A 95 -15.18 -10.29 2.81
C SER A 95 -15.00 -9.12 3.79
N TYR A 96 -14.36 -8.05 3.33
CA TYR A 96 -14.06 -6.84 4.10
C TYR A 96 -14.71 -5.64 3.43
N GLU A 97 -15.30 -4.78 4.22
CA GLU A 97 -15.74 -3.46 3.78
C GLU A 97 -14.69 -2.42 4.20
N SER A 98 -14.47 -1.37 3.37
CA SER A 98 -13.45 -0.35 3.62
C SER A 98 -13.75 0.93 2.84
N ASP A 99 -13.43 2.09 3.43
CA ASP A 99 -13.57 3.39 2.76
C ASP A 99 -12.50 3.57 1.67
N TYR A 100 -11.30 3.05 1.89
CA TYR A 100 -10.15 3.17 0.99
C TYR A 100 -9.52 1.83 0.66
N VAL A 101 -9.10 1.65 -0.59
CA VAL A 101 -8.30 0.50 -1.02
C VAL A 101 -7.01 0.96 -1.68
N VAL A 102 -5.88 0.33 -1.30
CA VAL A 102 -4.57 0.54 -1.92
C VAL A 102 -4.10 -0.75 -2.58
N LEU A 103 -4.05 -0.76 -3.90
CA LEU A 103 -3.49 -1.85 -4.69
C LEU A 103 -1.96 -1.76 -4.72
N ALA A 104 -1.29 -2.83 -4.33
CA ALA A 104 0.16 -2.97 -4.28
C ALA A 104 0.61 -4.39 -4.70
N THR A 105 -0.07 -4.97 -5.69
CA THR A 105 0.08 -6.37 -6.15
C THR A 105 1.29 -6.62 -7.04
N GLY A 106 2.27 -5.72 -7.00
CA GLY A 106 3.46 -5.81 -7.84
C GLY A 106 3.15 -5.43 -9.29
N ALA A 107 3.51 -6.26 -10.26
CA ALA A 107 3.22 -6.02 -11.67
C ALA A 107 1.88 -6.63 -12.14
N ASP A 108 1.20 -7.33 -11.26
CA ASP A 108 -0.13 -7.88 -11.53
C ASP A 108 -1.19 -6.77 -11.47
N ARG A 109 -2.00 -6.65 -12.51
CA ARG A 109 -3.00 -5.60 -12.72
C ARG A 109 -4.41 -6.14 -12.80
N ASP A 110 -4.59 -7.45 -12.72
CA ASP A 110 -5.88 -8.11 -12.97
C ASP A 110 -6.97 -7.56 -12.03
N LEU A 111 -6.68 -7.43 -10.73
CA LEU A 111 -7.62 -6.85 -9.77
C LEU A 111 -8.00 -5.39 -10.08
N ALA A 112 -7.05 -4.60 -10.60
CA ALA A 112 -7.33 -3.21 -10.97
C ALA A 112 -8.19 -3.14 -12.23
N GLU A 113 -7.93 -4.00 -13.22
CA GLU A 113 -8.72 -4.08 -14.46
C GLU A 113 -10.13 -4.58 -14.17
N ASP A 114 -10.27 -5.63 -13.38
CA ASP A 114 -11.57 -6.22 -13.01
C ASP A 114 -12.41 -5.26 -12.15
N ALA A 115 -11.79 -4.47 -11.28
CA ALA A 115 -12.45 -3.39 -10.54
C ALA A 115 -12.90 -2.22 -11.44
N GLY A 116 -12.41 -2.13 -12.69
CA GLY A 116 -12.77 -1.09 -13.65
C GLY A 116 -11.83 0.11 -13.64
N CYS A 117 -10.63 -0.01 -13.11
CA CYS A 117 -9.60 1.03 -13.23
C CYS A 117 -9.22 1.25 -14.70
N ARG A 118 -8.95 2.50 -15.04
CA ARG A 118 -8.44 2.83 -16.38
C ARG A 118 -7.00 2.32 -16.53
N ILE A 119 -6.77 1.56 -17.60
CA ILE A 119 -5.44 1.17 -18.04
C ILE A 119 -5.00 2.15 -19.15
N ASP A 120 -3.75 2.60 -19.10
CA ASP A 120 -3.19 3.50 -20.10
C ASP A 120 -2.70 2.78 -21.37
N ALA A 121 -2.13 3.52 -22.32
CA ALA A 121 -1.66 2.98 -23.59
C ALA A 121 -0.45 2.02 -23.45
N ASP A 122 0.28 2.09 -22.35
CA ASP A 122 1.44 1.27 -22.03
C ASP A 122 1.05 0.03 -21.21
N GLY A 123 -0.24 -0.15 -20.93
CA GLY A 123 -0.79 -1.25 -20.14
C GLY A 123 -0.60 -1.09 -18.63
N LEU A 124 -0.42 0.13 -18.15
CA LEU A 124 -0.25 0.45 -16.74
C LEU A 124 -1.57 0.94 -16.13
N VAL A 125 -1.76 0.74 -14.83
CA VAL A 125 -2.87 1.36 -14.12
C VAL A 125 -2.64 2.87 -14.10
N ALA A 126 -3.57 3.62 -14.70
CA ALA A 126 -3.48 5.07 -14.77
C ALA A 126 -3.82 5.70 -13.42
N VAL A 127 -2.87 6.44 -12.86
CA VAL A 127 -3.01 7.15 -11.58
C VAL A 127 -2.65 8.62 -11.74
N ASP A 128 -3.08 9.42 -10.79
CA ASP A 128 -2.65 10.81 -10.64
C ASP A 128 -1.34 10.92 -9.80
N LEU A 129 -0.93 12.13 -9.44
CA LEU A 129 0.27 12.37 -8.62
C LEU A 129 0.13 11.86 -7.18
N SER A 130 -1.07 11.63 -6.72
CA SER A 130 -1.39 11.09 -5.40
C SER A 130 -1.59 9.57 -5.43
N MET A 131 -1.30 8.92 -6.55
CA MET A 131 -1.53 7.49 -6.79
C MET A 131 -3.02 7.09 -6.80
N GLU A 132 -3.96 8.03 -6.88
CA GLU A 132 -5.38 7.73 -7.01
C GLU A 132 -5.69 7.28 -8.45
N THR A 133 -6.47 6.21 -8.59
CA THR A 133 -6.86 5.64 -9.88
C THR A 133 -8.00 6.44 -10.52
N SER A 134 -8.60 5.93 -11.60
CA SER A 134 -9.83 6.49 -12.18
C SER A 134 -11.06 6.28 -11.30
N LEU A 135 -10.98 5.42 -10.30
CA LEU A 135 -12.01 5.21 -9.28
C LEU A 135 -11.63 5.99 -8.03
N GLN A 136 -12.56 6.82 -7.56
CA GLN A 136 -12.35 7.62 -6.36
C GLN A 136 -12.08 6.70 -5.15
N ASP A 137 -11.12 7.07 -4.30
CA ASP A 137 -10.72 6.38 -3.07
C ASP A 137 -10.08 4.99 -3.28
N LEU A 138 -9.82 4.61 -4.55
CA LEU A 138 -9.03 3.44 -4.91
C LEU A 138 -7.69 3.87 -5.49
N TYR A 139 -6.61 3.40 -4.90
CA TYR A 139 -5.23 3.75 -5.21
C TYR A 139 -4.49 2.56 -5.82
N ALA A 140 -3.52 2.84 -6.69
CA ALA A 140 -2.61 1.83 -7.23
C ALA A 140 -1.16 2.32 -7.11
N THR A 141 -0.24 1.44 -6.69
CA THR A 141 1.11 1.82 -6.28
C THR A 141 2.15 0.80 -6.72
N GLY A 142 3.40 1.24 -6.83
CA GLY A 142 4.52 0.36 -7.14
C GLY A 142 4.58 -0.08 -8.61
N ALA A 143 4.96 -1.33 -8.87
CA ALA A 143 5.26 -1.80 -10.22
C ALA A 143 4.06 -1.78 -11.19
N MET A 144 2.83 -1.85 -10.68
CA MET A 144 1.63 -1.84 -11.53
C MET A 144 1.38 -0.49 -12.23
N VAL A 145 1.95 0.60 -11.69
CA VAL A 145 1.84 1.97 -12.24
C VAL A 145 3.14 2.45 -12.90
N ARG A 146 4.13 1.56 -13.07
CA ARG A 146 5.47 1.86 -13.59
C ARG A 146 5.84 0.90 -14.72
N ASP A 147 6.40 1.42 -15.80
CA ASP A 147 6.87 0.59 -16.91
C ASP A 147 8.17 -0.18 -16.55
N GLN A 148 9.18 0.52 -16.05
CA GLN A 148 10.50 -0.04 -15.78
C GLN A 148 11.12 0.35 -14.43
N GLU A 149 10.60 1.35 -13.73
CA GLU A 149 11.16 1.88 -12.49
C GLU A 149 10.77 1.05 -11.26
N TRP A 150 10.92 -0.27 -11.36
CA TRP A 150 10.56 -1.24 -10.31
C TRP A 150 11.64 -1.29 -9.21
N GLN A 151 11.69 -0.23 -8.42
CA GLN A 151 12.64 -0.10 -7.32
C GLN A 151 11.91 -0.02 -5.98
N ALA A 152 12.43 -0.70 -4.95
CA ALA A 152 11.82 -0.72 -3.63
C ALA A 152 11.59 0.69 -3.06
N ILE A 153 12.56 1.60 -3.26
CA ILE A 153 12.47 2.99 -2.79
C ILE A 153 11.39 3.79 -3.53
N ILE A 154 11.21 3.56 -4.85
CA ILE A 154 10.16 4.21 -5.64
C ILE A 154 8.80 3.68 -5.19
N SER A 155 8.67 2.36 -5.09
CA SER A 155 7.44 1.71 -4.62
C SER A 155 7.03 2.18 -3.22
N ALA A 156 7.97 2.30 -2.29
CA ALA A 156 7.69 2.83 -0.97
C ALA A 156 7.23 4.30 -1.03
N GLY A 157 7.83 5.11 -1.90
CA GLY A 157 7.39 6.49 -2.14
C GLY A 157 5.98 6.59 -2.71
N ASP A 158 5.62 5.71 -3.65
CA ASP A 158 4.26 5.64 -4.21
C ASP A 158 3.22 5.29 -3.12
N GLY A 159 3.53 4.29 -2.27
CA GLY A 159 2.66 3.92 -1.15
C GLY A 159 2.48 5.07 -0.14
N ALA A 160 3.57 5.78 0.19
CA ALA A 160 3.50 6.95 1.06
C ALA A 160 2.65 8.07 0.44
N ALA A 161 2.77 8.31 -0.88
CA ALA A 161 1.97 9.33 -1.57
C ALA A 161 0.46 9.02 -1.52
N ALA A 162 0.07 7.76 -1.76
CA ALA A 162 -1.30 7.31 -1.61
C ALA A 162 -1.84 7.56 -0.19
N ALA A 163 -1.09 7.12 0.83
CA ALA A 163 -1.48 7.27 2.22
C ALA A 163 -1.63 8.73 2.65
N LEU A 164 -0.73 9.62 2.24
CA LEU A 164 -0.82 11.05 2.55
C LEU A 164 -2.05 11.71 1.89
N ASN A 165 -2.47 11.24 0.73
CA ASN A 165 -3.71 11.70 0.10
C ASN A 165 -4.94 11.20 0.87
N ILE A 166 -4.98 9.91 1.26
CA ILE A 166 -6.03 9.34 2.11
C ILE A 166 -6.16 10.16 3.40
N LEU A 167 -5.05 10.37 4.10
CA LEU A 167 -5.03 11.15 5.35
C LEU A 167 -5.48 12.60 5.16
N SER A 168 -5.18 13.20 4.00
CA SER A 168 -5.66 14.55 3.66
C SER A 168 -7.17 14.58 3.45
N LYS A 169 -7.75 13.55 2.81
CA LYS A 169 -9.19 13.42 2.63
C LYS A 169 -9.90 13.22 3.97
N GLU A 170 -9.41 12.32 4.82
CA GLU A 170 -9.96 12.06 6.15
C GLU A 170 -9.98 13.30 7.03
N ARG A 171 -8.97 14.14 6.94
CA ARG A 171 -8.88 15.39 7.72
C ARG A 171 -9.63 16.55 7.08
N GLY A 172 -10.04 16.44 5.83
CA GLY A 172 -10.65 17.52 5.07
C GLY A 172 -9.71 18.69 4.77
N GLU A 173 -8.39 18.51 4.97
CA GLU A 173 -7.35 19.48 4.70
C GLU A 173 -6.04 18.80 4.32
N HIS A 174 -5.11 19.54 3.70
CA HIS A 174 -3.81 19.01 3.33
C HIS A 174 -3.03 18.54 4.57
N PHE A 175 -2.76 17.24 4.65
CA PHE A 175 -2.01 16.62 5.73
C PHE A 175 -0.53 16.51 5.39
N HIS A 176 0.30 16.86 6.36
CA HIS A 176 1.75 16.72 6.30
C HIS A 176 2.24 15.92 7.51
N ASP A 177 2.70 14.69 7.27
CA ASP A 177 3.24 13.83 8.32
C ASP A 177 4.67 14.25 8.67
N PHE A 178 4.81 15.00 9.76
CA PHE A 178 6.09 15.53 10.21
C PHE A 178 6.28 15.34 11.71
N ASP A 179 7.13 14.37 12.08
CA ASP A 179 7.51 14.14 13.46
C ASP A 179 8.75 14.98 13.83
N THR A 180 8.80 15.43 15.07
CA THR A 180 9.94 16.11 15.65
C THR A 180 10.62 15.22 16.70
N PRO A 181 11.88 15.52 17.13
CA PRO A 181 12.51 14.80 18.23
C PRO A 181 11.72 14.80 19.55
N ALA A 182 10.80 15.76 19.73
CA ALA A 182 9.93 15.82 20.89
C ALA A 182 8.82 14.75 20.88
N ASP A 183 8.49 14.21 19.70
CA ASP A 183 7.46 13.19 19.52
C ASP A 183 8.02 11.76 19.70
N VAL A 184 9.35 11.63 19.87
CA VAL A 184 9.98 10.32 20.10
C VAL A 184 9.67 9.85 21.52
N PRO A 185 9.01 8.68 21.70
CA PRO A 185 8.81 8.11 23.02
C PRO A 185 10.16 7.94 23.75
N ASN A 186 10.21 8.30 25.02
CA ASN A 186 11.37 7.98 25.85
C ASN A 186 11.52 6.45 25.89
N LEU A 187 12.53 5.93 25.21
CA LEU A 187 12.91 4.52 25.22
C LEU A 187 13.56 4.14 26.55
#